data_ad427aa5e6f9655e7de8c65085456ff2
#
_entry.id   ad427aa5e6f9655e7de8c65085456ff2
#
_cell.length_a   1.000
_cell.length_b   1.000
_cell.length_c   1.000
_cell.angle_alpha   90.00
_cell.angle_beta   90.00
_cell.angle_gamma   90.00
#
_symmetry.space_group_name_H-M   'P 1'
#
loop_
_entity.id
_entity.type
_entity.pdbx_description
1 polymer ?
#
loop_
_entity_poly.entity_id
_entity_poly.type
_entity_poly.pdbx_seq_one_letter_code
_entity_poly.pdbx_strand_id
1 'polypeptide(L)'
;MRAVLVLFLTTPALGACFSDPAETTGDADTSSSGVASFTSTQDATPTTGQTTGDDATGAITSTTATGDTGDDTTTGAELREDEALLRRAIAGEVDPQDALRTIADRGGFPVETSTGSYLFACLCGPGEWQLTGAHDMWVGAPMELVGPMWWAEAEVPAPDGSLYKFHDLAVDAHVADPLGRRHGYDDNGQFSLVRATAAHLERWYDVEGVGLEPRDLQVYVPAGGAFTHALYVHDGQNLFNPGAPFGYWKLQESVPPEMLLVGIDNTSARMDEYTHVVDDLGDGDIGGQAEVYADLVDTVIRPRMEAVYGEAPVVGTMGSSLGGLVSLVIADLYPDRYDMAVSLSGTMGWGSIGLNNETIIERYATAGKRPFAIYLDSGGDGPCTDSDMDGIDDDSPAGDNYCENAQLLGVLEDAGWTVGTDLWYAHTPGAVHNEAACALRVGGAMNDFAGL
;
A
#
# COMPACT_ATOMS: atom_id res chain seq x y z
N MET A 1 -11.57 -33.11 -49.56
CA MET A 1 -11.66 -31.80 -48.93
C MET A 1 -12.27 -31.99 -47.57
N ARG A 2 -11.46 -32.05 -46.54
CA ARG A 2 -11.92 -32.09 -45.14
C ARG A 2 -11.71 -30.67 -44.59
N ALA A 3 -12.79 -30.02 -44.19
CA ALA A 3 -12.74 -28.74 -43.48
C ALA A 3 -12.25 -28.99 -42.08
N VAL A 4 -11.15 -28.35 -41.73
CA VAL A 4 -10.65 -28.28 -40.34
C VAL A 4 -11.36 -27.11 -39.69
N LEU A 5 -12.23 -27.41 -38.75
CA LEU A 5 -12.85 -26.41 -37.86
C LEU A 5 -11.81 -26.05 -36.79
N VAL A 6 -11.25 -24.88 -36.91
CA VAL A 6 -10.40 -24.33 -35.84
C VAL A 6 -11.33 -23.70 -34.83
N LEU A 7 -11.46 -24.37 -33.67
CA LEU A 7 -12.15 -23.86 -32.48
C LEU A 7 -11.18 -22.88 -31.83
N PHE A 8 -11.47 -21.60 -31.84
CA PHE A 8 -10.81 -20.63 -30.97
C PHE A 8 -11.36 -20.85 -29.58
N LEU A 9 -10.58 -21.54 -28.74
CA LEU A 9 -10.76 -21.53 -27.29
C LEU A 9 -10.35 -20.13 -26.80
N THR A 10 -11.32 -19.32 -26.44
CA THR A 10 -11.10 -18.09 -25.69
C THR A 10 -10.75 -18.50 -24.27
N THR A 11 -9.49 -18.35 -23.91
CA THR A 11 -9.06 -18.43 -22.52
C THR A 11 -9.86 -17.45 -21.67
N PRO A 12 -10.36 -17.84 -20.48
CA PRO A 12 -11.00 -16.91 -19.58
C PRO A 12 -9.94 -15.89 -19.13
N ALA A 13 -10.17 -14.62 -19.45
CA ALA A 13 -9.37 -13.54 -18.90
C ALA A 13 -9.55 -13.55 -17.37
N LEU A 14 -8.46 -13.81 -16.64
CA LEU A 14 -8.37 -13.51 -15.22
C LEU A 14 -8.63 -12.01 -15.06
N GLY A 15 -9.89 -11.65 -14.78
CA GLY A 15 -10.26 -10.30 -14.40
C GLY A 15 -9.69 -10.03 -13.02
N ALA A 16 -8.43 -9.59 -12.98
CA ALA A 16 -7.98 -8.85 -11.82
C ALA A 16 -8.98 -7.72 -11.55
N CYS A 17 -8.97 -7.08 -10.38
CA CYS A 17 -9.64 -5.79 -10.22
C CYS A 17 -9.05 -4.71 -11.16
N PHE A 18 -8.69 -5.11 -12.37
CA PHE A 18 -8.10 -4.38 -13.48
C PHE A 18 -8.93 -4.71 -14.73
N SER A 19 -9.94 -3.89 -15.01
CA SER A 19 -10.62 -3.93 -16.31
C SER A 19 -9.81 -3.12 -17.31
N ASP A 20 -9.42 -3.70 -18.42
CA ASP A 20 -8.89 -2.97 -19.57
C ASP A 20 -9.90 -1.89 -20.02
N PRO A 21 -9.48 -0.65 -20.29
CA PRO A 21 -10.37 0.37 -20.82
C PRO A 21 -10.75 -0.03 -22.27
N ALA A 22 -12.05 -0.15 -22.52
CA ALA A 22 -12.60 -0.32 -23.85
C ALA A 22 -12.11 0.81 -24.77
N GLU A 23 -11.54 0.47 -25.92
CA GLU A 23 -11.19 1.40 -26.99
C GLU A 23 -12.42 2.21 -27.41
N THR A 24 -12.53 3.44 -26.96
CA THR A 24 -13.37 4.43 -27.61
C THR A 24 -12.47 5.34 -28.43
N THR A 25 -12.56 5.17 -29.76
CA THR A 25 -11.99 6.11 -30.72
C THR A 25 -12.69 7.45 -30.59
N GLY A 26 -11.98 8.47 -30.13
CA GLY A 26 -12.43 9.84 -30.08
C GLY A 26 -11.24 10.75 -29.80
N ASP A 27 -10.83 11.47 -30.85
CA ASP A 27 -9.79 12.49 -30.82
C ASP A 27 -10.07 13.55 -29.75
N ALA A 28 -9.13 13.76 -28.83
CA ALA A 28 -8.93 15.03 -28.15
C ALA A 28 -7.57 15.09 -27.44
N ASP A 29 -6.85 16.08 -27.80
CA ASP A 29 -5.63 16.70 -27.34
C ASP A 29 -4.93 16.24 -26.03
N THR A 30 -3.64 16.00 -26.25
CA THR A 30 -2.56 15.69 -25.34
C THR A 30 -2.28 16.77 -24.31
N SER A 31 -2.27 16.37 -23.03
CA SER A 31 -1.34 16.95 -22.06
C SER A 31 -0.77 15.83 -21.18
N SER A 32 0.38 15.32 -21.58
CA SER A 32 1.13 14.34 -20.81
C SER A 32 1.91 15.03 -19.71
N SER A 33 1.53 14.84 -18.47
CA SER A 33 2.41 15.07 -17.32
C SER A 33 3.33 13.86 -17.20
N GLY A 34 4.56 14.00 -17.69
CA GLY A 34 5.59 12.98 -17.56
C GLY A 34 6.06 12.89 -16.10
N VAL A 35 5.74 11.82 -15.44
CA VAL A 35 6.43 11.39 -14.23
C VAL A 35 7.78 10.84 -14.69
N ALA A 36 8.86 11.48 -14.25
CA ALA A 36 10.21 11.01 -14.54
C ALA A 36 10.50 9.75 -13.73
N SER A 37 10.50 8.60 -14.40
CA SER A 37 11.06 7.36 -13.87
C SER A 37 12.58 7.48 -13.85
N PHE A 38 13.19 7.42 -12.68
CA PHE A 38 14.63 7.36 -12.53
C PHE A 38 15.11 5.91 -12.62
N THR A 39 15.70 5.55 -13.75
CA THR A 39 16.46 4.30 -13.88
C THR A 39 17.90 4.58 -13.47
N SER A 40 18.36 3.95 -12.39
CA SER A 40 19.77 3.92 -12.00
C SER A 40 20.47 2.77 -12.73
N THR A 41 21.37 3.09 -13.65
CA THR A 41 22.37 2.14 -14.14
C THR A 41 23.57 2.15 -13.20
N GLN A 42 23.78 1.07 -12.47
CA GLN A 42 25.05 0.80 -11.78
C GLN A 42 25.75 -0.36 -12.47
N ASP A 43 26.87 -0.04 -13.12
CA ASP A 43 27.91 -0.99 -13.47
C ASP A 43 28.76 -1.24 -12.21
N ALA A 44 28.80 -2.45 -11.71
CA ALA A 44 29.73 -2.86 -10.66
C ALA A 44 30.44 -4.15 -11.06
N THR A 45 31.72 -4.02 -11.31
CA THR A 45 32.67 -5.15 -11.46
C THR A 45 33.06 -5.70 -10.08
N PRO A 46 33.14 -7.00 -9.88
CA PRO A 46 33.50 -7.58 -8.57
C PRO A 46 35.03 -7.62 -8.38
N THR A 47 35.49 -7.13 -7.24
CA THR A 47 36.86 -7.38 -6.76
C THR A 47 36.82 -8.26 -5.52
N THR A 48 37.39 -9.45 -5.64
CA THR A 48 37.62 -10.42 -4.57
C THR A 48 38.66 -9.92 -3.58
N GLY A 49 38.34 -9.94 -2.28
CA GLY A 49 39.31 -9.74 -1.19
C GLY A 49 38.87 -10.46 0.08
N GLN A 50 39.54 -11.56 0.35
CA GLN A 50 39.37 -12.41 1.52
C GLN A 50 40.28 -11.90 2.64
N THR A 51 39.76 -11.65 3.86
CA THR A 51 40.56 -11.69 5.10
C THR A 51 39.72 -12.15 6.28
N THR A 52 40.38 -13.00 7.05
CA THR A 52 39.98 -13.80 8.21
C THR A 52 39.99 -13.03 9.54
N GLY A 53 39.06 -13.41 10.47
CA GLY A 53 39.32 -13.50 11.92
C GLY A 53 38.94 -12.26 12.74
N ASP A 54 38.13 -12.33 13.75
CA ASP A 54 38.29 -12.80 15.09
C ASP A 54 37.08 -12.49 15.97
N ASP A 55 36.77 -13.40 16.88
CA ASP A 55 35.76 -13.38 17.92
C ASP A 55 35.84 -12.18 18.88
N ALA A 56 34.69 -11.61 19.24
CA ALA A 56 34.52 -10.94 20.54
C ALA A 56 33.08 -11.09 21.04
N THR A 57 32.87 -11.99 21.97
CA THR A 57 31.71 -12.12 22.84
C THR A 57 31.58 -10.90 23.76
N GLY A 58 30.56 -10.09 23.61
CA GLY A 58 30.17 -9.02 24.53
C GLY A 58 28.78 -9.26 25.09
N ALA A 59 28.72 -9.68 26.37
CA ALA A 59 27.48 -9.83 27.11
C ALA A 59 26.77 -8.49 27.32
N ILE A 60 25.52 -8.38 26.89
CA ILE A 60 24.66 -7.22 27.19
C ILE A 60 23.80 -7.57 28.41
N THR A 61 24.08 -6.92 29.53
CA THR A 61 23.28 -6.94 30.75
C THR A 61 21.99 -6.15 30.53
N SER A 62 20.86 -6.82 30.73
CA SER A 62 19.54 -6.19 30.78
C SER A 62 19.39 -5.35 32.05
N THR A 63 19.20 -4.04 31.90
CA THR A 63 18.68 -3.18 32.97
C THR A 63 17.23 -2.86 32.67
N THR A 64 16.33 -3.37 33.51
CA THR A 64 14.94 -2.97 33.60
C THR A 64 14.87 -1.48 33.99
N ALA A 65 14.38 -0.65 33.11
CA ALA A 65 13.99 0.73 33.41
C ALA A 65 12.48 0.77 33.67
N THR A 66 12.15 1.17 34.87
CA THR A 66 10.82 1.55 35.36
C THR A 66 10.34 2.80 34.64
N GLY A 67 9.04 2.81 34.31
CA GLY A 67 8.36 3.82 33.52
C GLY A 67 8.61 5.26 33.98
N ASP A 68 8.76 6.10 33.01
CA ASP A 68 8.60 7.55 33.13
C ASP A 68 7.69 8.05 32.04
N THR A 69 6.82 8.94 32.43
CA THR A 69 5.77 9.59 31.63
C THR A 69 6.37 10.34 30.46
N GLY A 70 5.78 10.10 29.29
CA GLY A 70 6.21 10.64 28.01
C GLY A 70 6.64 12.10 28.03
N ASP A 71 7.88 12.32 27.67
CA ASP A 71 8.40 13.62 27.34
C ASP A 71 8.70 13.65 25.82
N ASP A 72 8.06 14.62 25.18
CA ASP A 72 8.02 14.96 23.76
C ASP A 72 9.40 15.41 23.20
N THR A 73 10.50 14.82 23.69
CA THR A 73 11.86 15.27 23.35
C THR A 73 12.46 14.62 22.10
N THR A 74 11.91 13.51 21.64
CA THR A 74 12.43 12.82 20.43
C THR A 74 12.05 13.56 19.14
N THR A 75 10.82 14.06 19.04
CA THR A 75 10.34 14.81 17.86
C THR A 75 11.08 16.13 17.66
N GLY A 76 11.43 16.83 18.73
CA GLY A 76 12.14 18.11 18.63
C GLY A 76 13.60 18.03 18.18
N ALA A 77 14.28 16.91 18.40
CA ALA A 77 15.66 16.72 17.96
C ALA A 77 15.73 16.36 16.46
N GLU A 78 14.83 15.51 15.99
CA GLU A 78 14.77 15.11 14.56
C GLU A 78 14.35 16.28 13.67
N LEU A 79 13.38 17.10 14.08
CA LEU A 79 12.98 18.31 13.37
C LEU A 79 14.16 19.28 13.21
N ARG A 80 15.02 19.43 14.23
CA ARG A 80 16.23 20.26 14.12
C ARG A 80 17.26 19.69 13.17
N GLU A 81 17.38 18.38 13.06
CA GLU A 81 18.29 17.73 12.12
C GLU A 81 17.82 17.95 10.68
N ASP A 82 16.53 17.82 10.39
CA ASP A 82 15.95 18.01 9.06
C ASP A 82 16.02 19.49 8.64
N GLU A 83 15.74 20.43 9.55
CA GLU A 83 15.99 21.85 9.29
C GLU A 83 17.46 22.11 8.94
N ALA A 84 18.38 21.60 9.74
CA ALA A 84 19.81 21.79 9.52
C ALA A 84 20.27 21.15 8.19
N LEU A 85 19.76 19.96 7.85
CA LEU A 85 20.06 19.29 6.61
C LEU A 85 19.56 20.08 5.40
N LEU A 86 18.30 20.54 5.44
CA LEU A 86 17.71 21.32 4.35
C LEU A 86 18.41 22.67 4.17
N ARG A 87 18.76 23.37 5.26
CA ARG A 87 19.54 24.62 5.18
C ARG A 87 20.93 24.41 4.57
N ARG A 88 21.58 23.29 4.84
CA ARG A 88 22.86 22.92 4.19
C ARG A 88 22.68 22.66 2.70
N ALA A 89 21.58 22.02 2.29
CA ALA A 89 21.23 21.85 0.88
C ALA A 89 20.99 23.21 0.19
N ILE A 90 20.25 24.11 0.84
CA ILE A 90 20.02 25.50 0.38
C ILE A 90 21.37 26.27 0.24
N ALA A 91 22.31 26.07 1.15
CA ALA A 91 23.63 26.67 1.09
C ALA A 91 24.55 26.02 0.03
N GLY A 92 24.14 24.93 -0.63
CA GLY A 92 24.96 24.19 -1.60
C GLY A 92 26.08 23.36 -0.96
N GLU A 93 25.98 23.04 0.33
CA GLU A 93 26.98 22.27 1.09
C GLU A 93 26.78 20.75 0.96
N VAL A 94 25.57 20.32 0.64
CA VAL A 94 25.20 18.91 0.40
C VAL A 94 24.35 18.82 -0.86
N ASP A 95 24.28 17.63 -1.44
CA ASP A 95 23.43 17.40 -2.60
C ASP A 95 21.94 17.57 -2.23
N PRO A 96 21.19 18.43 -2.95
CA PRO A 96 19.79 18.66 -2.63
C PRO A 96 18.92 17.43 -2.78
N GLN A 97 19.18 16.55 -3.74
CA GLN A 97 18.39 15.36 -3.98
C GLN A 97 18.52 14.36 -2.82
N ASP A 98 19.76 14.16 -2.34
CA ASP A 98 20.02 13.28 -1.19
C ASP A 98 19.42 13.86 0.10
N ALA A 99 19.50 15.18 0.28
CA ALA A 99 18.90 15.84 1.43
C ALA A 99 17.38 15.70 1.45
N LEU A 100 16.71 15.94 0.31
CA LEU A 100 15.25 15.82 0.19
C LEU A 100 14.76 14.38 0.41
N ARG A 101 15.47 13.40 -0.13
CA ARG A 101 15.16 11.97 0.12
C ARG A 101 15.29 11.63 1.59
N THR A 102 16.38 12.02 2.24
CA THR A 102 16.59 11.77 3.67
C THR A 102 15.49 12.38 4.54
N ILE A 103 15.03 13.60 4.23
CA ILE A 103 13.94 14.25 4.94
C ILE A 103 12.59 13.55 4.66
N ALA A 104 12.34 13.20 3.40
CA ALA A 104 11.12 12.48 3.02
C ALA A 104 11.02 11.11 3.71
N ASP A 105 12.15 10.43 3.91
CA ASP A 105 12.22 9.14 4.60
C ASP A 105 11.95 9.23 6.11
N ARG A 106 12.22 10.38 6.73
CA ARG A 106 12.02 10.63 8.16
C ARG A 106 10.63 11.23 8.45
N GLY A 107 10.57 12.56 8.57
CA GLY A 107 9.34 13.32 8.89
C GLY A 107 8.57 13.82 7.68
N GLY A 108 9.21 13.87 6.50
CA GLY A 108 8.65 14.43 5.27
C GLY A 108 8.53 15.95 5.30
N PHE A 109 7.89 16.48 4.26
CA PHE A 109 7.67 17.92 4.09
C PHE A 109 6.27 18.34 4.53
N PRO A 110 6.08 19.64 4.89
CA PRO A 110 7.10 20.67 5.09
C PRO A 110 7.89 20.49 6.40
N VAL A 111 9.11 21.01 6.46
CA VAL A 111 9.97 20.97 7.65
C VAL A 111 9.71 22.17 8.54
N GLU A 112 9.30 21.94 9.78
CA GLU A 112 9.14 22.99 10.77
C GLU A 112 10.51 23.49 11.27
N THR A 113 10.70 24.82 11.28
CA THR A 113 11.93 25.42 11.74
C THR A 113 11.95 25.65 13.25
N SER A 114 13.15 25.85 13.79
CA SER A 114 13.32 26.22 15.20
C SER A 114 12.69 27.58 15.58
N THR A 115 12.32 28.39 14.57
CA THR A 115 11.64 29.69 14.77
C THR A 115 10.12 29.59 14.62
N GLY A 116 9.59 28.42 14.22
CA GLY A 116 8.15 28.18 14.04
C GLY A 116 7.62 28.52 12.65
N SER A 117 8.50 28.88 11.69
CA SER A 117 8.18 28.89 10.26
C SER A 117 8.29 27.50 9.65
N TYR A 118 7.98 27.36 8.38
CA TYR A 118 8.05 26.09 7.64
C TYR A 118 8.88 26.25 6.38
N LEU A 119 9.77 25.29 6.15
CA LEU A 119 10.53 25.15 4.91
C LEU A 119 9.83 24.15 3.98
N PHE A 120 9.55 24.60 2.78
CA PHE A 120 8.95 23.84 1.69
C PHE A 120 10.00 23.64 0.60
N ALA A 121 10.12 22.43 0.04
CA ALA A 121 11.06 22.19 -1.03
C ALA A 121 10.62 21.04 -1.94
N CYS A 122 10.99 21.14 -3.22
CA CYS A 122 10.71 20.09 -4.20
C CYS A 122 11.76 20.02 -5.31
N LEU A 123 11.82 18.89 -5.98
CA LEU A 123 12.49 18.71 -7.26
C LEU A 123 11.47 18.87 -8.40
N CYS A 124 10.77 19.98 -8.43
CA CYS A 124 9.63 20.23 -9.32
C CYS A 124 10.01 20.43 -10.81
N GLY A 125 11.29 20.36 -11.14
CA GLY A 125 11.74 20.54 -12.52
C GLY A 125 11.94 21.99 -12.95
N PRO A 126 12.26 22.22 -14.24
CA PRO A 126 12.50 23.58 -14.75
C PRO A 126 11.18 24.36 -14.83
N GLY A 127 11.24 25.66 -14.58
CA GLY A 127 10.08 26.54 -14.62
C GLY A 127 10.20 27.73 -13.68
N GLU A 128 9.09 28.32 -13.32
CA GLU A 128 8.94 29.30 -12.25
C GLU A 128 7.87 28.79 -11.31
N TRP A 129 8.22 28.56 -10.04
CA TRP A 129 7.35 27.95 -9.06
C TRP A 129 7.00 28.92 -7.93
N GLN A 130 5.78 28.79 -7.45
CA GLN A 130 5.30 29.49 -6.26
C GLN A 130 4.82 28.49 -5.22
N LEU A 131 5.05 28.80 -3.95
CA LEU A 131 4.34 28.19 -2.83
C LEU A 131 3.02 28.92 -2.65
N THR A 132 1.91 28.20 -2.60
CA THR A 132 0.57 28.75 -2.42
C THR A 132 -0.23 27.90 -1.45
N GLY A 133 -1.14 28.48 -0.70
CA GLY A 133 -1.93 27.73 0.25
C GLY A 133 -2.87 28.58 1.10
N ALA A 134 -3.46 27.95 2.12
CA ALA A 134 -4.36 28.63 3.06
C ALA A 134 -3.65 29.75 3.85
N HIS A 135 -2.34 29.62 4.09
CA HIS A 135 -1.54 30.59 4.83
C HIS A 135 -1.41 31.96 4.14
N ASP A 136 -1.50 32.01 2.83
CA ASP A 136 -1.41 33.24 2.03
C ASP A 136 -2.68 33.53 1.21
N MET A 137 -3.78 32.83 1.52
CA MET A 137 -5.07 32.94 0.80
C MET A 137 -4.94 32.58 -0.70
N TRP A 138 -4.05 31.65 -1.02
CA TRP A 138 -3.78 31.18 -2.39
C TRP A 138 -3.23 32.27 -3.35
N VAL A 139 -2.60 33.31 -2.82
CA VAL A 139 -1.99 34.38 -3.63
C VAL A 139 -0.69 33.89 -4.30
N GLY A 140 0.08 33.07 -3.61
CA GLY A 140 1.36 32.53 -4.08
C GLY A 140 2.57 33.42 -3.78
N ALA A 141 3.61 32.81 -3.22
CA ALA A 141 4.90 33.42 -2.98
C ALA A 141 5.95 32.74 -3.88
N PRO A 142 6.85 33.51 -4.53
CA PRO A 142 7.90 32.91 -5.37
C PRO A 142 8.79 31.97 -4.57
N MET A 143 9.13 30.82 -5.16
CA MET A 143 10.15 29.92 -4.65
C MET A 143 11.53 30.28 -5.22
N GLU A 144 12.58 29.98 -4.47
CA GLU A 144 13.97 30.18 -4.89
C GLU A 144 14.54 28.85 -5.42
N LEU A 145 15.40 28.94 -6.45
CA LEU A 145 16.04 27.78 -7.07
C LEU A 145 17.48 27.63 -6.59
N VAL A 146 17.82 26.45 -6.07
CA VAL A 146 19.20 26.06 -5.73
C VAL A 146 19.52 24.70 -6.35
N GLY A 147 20.40 24.65 -7.32
CA GLY A 147 20.62 23.44 -8.12
C GLY A 147 19.34 22.98 -8.79
N PRO A 148 18.88 21.74 -8.59
CA PRO A 148 17.60 21.25 -9.10
C PRO A 148 16.41 21.51 -8.15
N MET A 149 16.66 22.02 -6.93
CA MET A 149 15.69 22.16 -5.86
C MET A 149 15.06 23.54 -5.83
N TRP A 150 13.75 23.60 -5.86
CA TRP A 150 12.96 24.78 -5.51
C TRP A 150 12.63 24.76 -4.02
N TRP A 151 12.73 25.93 -3.35
CA TRP A 151 12.42 26.03 -1.93
C TRP A 151 11.80 27.38 -1.57
N ALA A 152 11.06 27.40 -0.48
CA ALA A 152 10.53 28.62 0.15
C ALA A 152 10.45 28.43 1.67
N GLU A 153 10.55 29.53 2.43
CA GLU A 153 10.25 29.57 3.85
C GLU A 153 9.02 30.45 4.07
N ALA A 154 8.05 29.98 4.82
CA ALA A 154 6.81 30.71 5.08
C ALA A 154 6.33 30.56 6.53
N GLU A 155 5.77 31.66 7.06
CA GLU A 155 5.00 31.63 8.28
C GLU A 155 3.63 30.99 8.02
N VAL A 156 3.22 30.05 8.85
CA VAL A 156 1.90 29.42 8.81
C VAL A 156 1.23 29.58 10.17
N PRO A 157 0.51 30.67 10.40
CA PRO A 157 -0.04 31.01 11.74
C PRO A 157 -0.97 29.97 12.34
N ALA A 158 -1.65 29.17 11.50
CA ALA A 158 -2.54 28.08 11.88
C ALA A 158 -2.18 26.82 11.06
N PRO A 159 -1.09 26.09 11.45
CA PRO A 159 -0.57 25.00 10.62
C PRO A 159 -1.46 23.76 10.58
N ASP A 160 -2.25 23.51 11.64
CA ASP A 160 -3.14 22.36 11.71
C ASP A 160 -4.29 22.49 10.70
N GLY A 161 -4.39 21.52 9.78
CA GLY A 161 -5.33 21.54 8.68
C GLY A 161 -5.03 22.55 7.57
N SER A 162 -3.88 23.25 7.63
CA SER A 162 -3.50 24.21 6.59
C SER A 162 -3.06 23.50 5.31
N LEU A 163 -3.79 23.72 4.22
CA LEU A 163 -3.50 23.17 2.91
C LEU A 163 -2.45 24.01 2.18
N TYR A 164 -1.63 23.35 1.36
CA TYR A 164 -0.73 24.01 0.42
C TYR A 164 -0.53 23.18 -0.85
N LYS A 165 -0.09 23.86 -1.91
CA LYS A 165 0.33 23.30 -3.20
C LYS A 165 1.51 24.09 -3.74
N PHE A 166 2.21 23.52 -4.70
CA PHE A 166 3.14 24.26 -5.56
C PHE A 166 2.41 24.66 -6.85
N HIS A 167 2.63 25.90 -7.29
CA HIS A 167 2.03 26.45 -8.51
C HIS A 167 3.11 26.59 -9.59
N ASP A 168 2.99 25.80 -10.65
CA ASP A 168 3.79 25.95 -11.87
C ASP A 168 3.21 27.08 -12.72
N LEU A 169 3.93 28.19 -12.78
CA LEU A 169 3.50 29.37 -13.55
C LEU A 169 3.57 29.17 -15.06
N ALA A 170 4.37 28.20 -15.54
CA ALA A 170 4.53 27.98 -16.98
C ALA A 170 3.29 27.35 -17.62
N VAL A 171 2.59 26.50 -16.88
CA VAL A 171 1.40 25.78 -17.35
C VAL A 171 0.13 26.09 -16.53
N ASP A 172 0.25 27.02 -15.58
CA ASP A 172 -0.83 27.45 -14.67
C ASP A 172 -1.48 26.26 -13.93
N ALA A 173 -0.63 25.39 -13.36
CA ALA A 173 -1.08 24.17 -12.68
C ALA A 173 -0.67 24.16 -11.19
N HIS A 174 -1.62 23.82 -10.34
CA HIS A 174 -1.37 23.59 -8.91
C HIS A 174 -1.17 22.11 -8.64
N VAL A 175 -0.02 21.74 -8.10
CA VAL A 175 0.34 20.36 -7.78
C VAL A 175 0.56 20.20 -6.28
N ALA A 176 0.16 19.06 -5.72
CA ALA A 176 0.50 18.71 -4.35
C ALA A 176 2.03 18.55 -4.23
N ASP A 177 2.56 18.74 -3.01
CA ASP A 177 3.98 18.48 -2.75
C ASP A 177 4.29 16.99 -3.01
N PRO A 178 5.18 16.70 -3.96
CA PRO A 178 5.53 15.31 -4.27
C PRO A 178 6.26 14.58 -3.13
N LEU A 179 6.81 15.32 -2.17
CA LEU A 179 7.48 14.79 -0.98
C LEU A 179 6.73 15.13 0.32
N GLY A 180 5.53 15.70 0.19
CA GLY A 180 4.68 16.03 1.33
C GLY A 180 4.22 14.77 2.08
N ARG A 181 4.55 14.70 3.38
CA ARG A 181 4.13 13.58 4.22
C ARG A 181 2.61 13.48 4.31
N ARG A 182 1.94 14.59 4.65
CA ARG A 182 0.50 14.64 4.89
C ARG A 182 -0.23 15.16 3.68
N HIS A 183 -1.28 14.47 3.28
CA HIS A 183 -2.06 14.84 2.11
C HIS A 183 -3.53 14.46 2.24
N GLY A 184 -4.32 14.86 1.27
CA GLY A 184 -5.71 14.48 1.09
C GLY A 184 -6.18 14.78 -0.33
N TYR A 185 -7.45 14.56 -0.59
CA TYR A 185 -8.09 14.76 -1.88
C TYR A 185 -9.36 15.58 -1.72
N ASP A 186 -9.59 16.53 -2.63
CA ASP A 186 -10.82 17.29 -2.77
C ASP A 186 -11.23 17.40 -4.25
N ASP A 187 -12.24 18.20 -4.55
CA ASP A 187 -12.71 18.41 -5.93
C ASP A 187 -11.65 19.06 -6.85
N ASN A 188 -10.58 19.62 -6.27
CA ASN A 188 -9.45 20.22 -6.99
C ASN A 188 -8.23 19.24 -7.04
N GLY A 189 -8.46 17.96 -6.74
CA GLY A 189 -7.45 16.90 -6.72
C GLY A 189 -6.66 16.81 -5.42
N GLN A 190 -5.47 16.23 -5.48
CA GLN A 190 -4.62 16.06 -4.31
C GLN A 190 -4.12 17.40 -3.79
N PHE A 191 -4.08 17.53 -2.46
CA PHE A 191 -3.45 18.65 -1.75
C PHE A 191 -2.50 18.12 -0.67
N SER A 192 -1.57 18.96 -0.21
CA SER A 192 -0.70 18.67 0.92
C SER A 192 -1.11 19.45 2.15
N LEU A 193 -0.83 18.91 3.34
CA LEU A 193 -1.13 19.49 4.64
C LEU A 193 0.16 19.86 5.36
N VAL A 194 0.18 21.05 5.99
CA VAL A 194 1.31 21.46 6.82
C VAL A 194 1.39 20.62 8.09
N ARG A 195 0.27 20.50 8.80
CA ARG A 195 0.05 19.61 9.95
C ARG A 195 -1.37 19.07 9.91
N ALA A 196 -1.61 17.96 10.62
CA ALA A 196 -2.95 17.42 10.78
C ALA A 196 -3.11 16.73 12.14
N THR A 197 -4.13 17.14 12.90
CA THR A 197 -4.62 16.46 14.10
C THR A 197 -5.96 15.76 13.85
N ALA A 198 -6.70 16.19 12.84
CA ALA A 198 -7.83 15.44 12.30
C ALA A 198 -7.35 14.17 11.59
N ALA A 199 -8.26 13.26 11.28
CA ALA A 199 -7.94 12.10 10.45
C ALA A 199 -7.41 12.55 9.08
N HIS A 200 -6.32 11.95 8.62
CA HIS A 200 -5.63 12.35 7.40
C HIS A 200 -4.86 11.21 6.77
N LEU A 201 -4.37 11.43 5.55
CA LEU A 201 -3.47 10.50 4.86
C LEU A 201 -2.03 10.96 5.00
N GLU A 202 -1.16 9.98 5.19
CA GLU A 202 0.28 10.16 5.10
C GLU A 202 0.86 9.26 4.00
N ARG A 203 1.94 9.69 3.33
CA ARG A 203 2.66 8.89 2.35
C ARG A 203 4.09 8.64 2.81
N TRP A 204 4.53 7.41 2.65
CA TRP A 204 5.91 6.99 2.83
C TRP A 204 6.45 6.56 1.47
N TYR A 205 7.63 7.06 1.14
CA TYR A 205 8.22 6.88 -0.18
C TYR A 205 9.29 5.81 -0.17
N ASP A 206 9.42 5.09 -1.30
CA ASP A 206 10.55 4.20 -1.62
C ASP A 206 10.90 3.21 -0.48
N VAL A 207 9.90 2.59 0.16
CA VAL A 207 10.15 1.59 1.20
C VAL A 207 10.74 0.35 0.56
N GLU A 208 12.00 0.08 0.89
CA GLU A 208 12.79 -1.01 0.30
C GLU A 208 12.62 -2.32 1.09
N GLY A 209 12.57 -3.44 0.36
CA GLY A 209 12.64 -4.81 0.88
C GLY A 209 13.76 -5.59 0.19
N VAL A 210 14.20 -6.67 0.85
CA VAL A 210 15.25 -7.52 0.28
C VAL A 210 14.70 -8.31 -0.91
N GLY A 211 15.23 -8.06 -2.10
CA GLY A 211 14.87 -8.79 -3.32
C GLY A 211 13.58 -8.33 -3.99
N LEU A 212 12.97 -7.23 -3.53
CA LEU A 212 11.76 -6.64 -4.08
C LEU A 212 12.02 -5.18 -4.52
N GLU A 213 11.23 -4.70 -5.47
CA GLU A 213 11.24 -3.30 -5.86
C GLU A 213 10.73 -2.40 -4.72
N PRO A 214 11.29 -1.19 -4.54
CA PRO A 214 10.77 -0.21 -3.58
C PRO A 214 9.32 0.15 -3.89
N ARG A 215 8.56 0.48 -2.84
CA ARG A 215 7.15 0.86 -2.97
C ARG A 215 6.74 1.94 -2.00
N ASP A 216 5.72 2.69 -2.35
CA ASP A 216 5.13 3.68 -1.48
C ASP A 216 4.12 3.03 -0.51
N LEU A 217 3.94 3.68 0.64
CA LEU A 217 2.84 3.34 1.55
C LEU A 217 1.88 4.52 1.68
N GLN A 218 0.60 4.20 1.75
CA GLN A 218 -0.50 5.14 1.94
C GLN A 218 -1.11 4.91 3.33
N VAL A 219 -0.82 5.76 4.30
CA VAL A 219 -1.24 5.53 5.68
C VAL A 219 -2.41 6.44 6.05
N TYR A 220 -3.53 5.85 6.46
CA TYR A 220 -4.62 6.61 7.09
C TYR A 220 -4.38 6.66 8.60
N VAL A 221 -4.16 7.87 9.10
CA VAL A 221 -3.96 8.13 10.52
C VAL A 221 -5.27 8.64 11.11
N PRO A 222 -5.82 7.98 12.15
CA PRO A 222 -7.06 8.41 12.79
C PRO A 222 -6.89 9.74 13.53
N ALA A 223 -7.99 10.44 13.79
CA ALA A 223 -7.97 11.71 14.50
C ALA A 223 -7.30 11.59 15.87
N GLY A 224 -6.36 12.49 16.15
CA GLY A 224 -5.56 12.45 17.40
C GLY A 224 -4.50 11.36 17.43
N GLY A 225 -4.36 10.54 16.41
CA GLY A 225 -3.29 9.54 16.26
C GLY A 225 -3.42 8.30 17.16
N ALA A 226 -4.43 8.21 18.03
CA ALA A 226 -4.64 7.04 18.89
C ALA A 226 -5.43 5.95 18.15
N PHE A 227 -4.99 4.71 18.25
CA PHE A 227 -5.67 3.56 17.64
C PHE A 227 -5.49 2.29 18.47
N THR A 228 -6.38 1.34 18.28
CA THR A 228 -6.37 0.01 18.88
C THR A 228 -6.19 -1.09 17.85
N HIS A 229 -6.45 -0.79 16.59
CA HIS A 229 -6.35 -1.71 15.46
C HIS A 229 -5.42 -1.16 14.38
N ALA A 230 -4.56 -2.01 13.82
CA ALA A 230 -3.77 -1.71 12.63
C ALA A 230 -4.06 -2.73 11.53
N LEU A 231 -4.42 -2.25 10.35
CA LEU A 231 -4.74 -3.08 9.20
C LEU A 231 -3.79 -2.78 8.04
N TYR A 232 -3.03 -3.78 7.61
CA TYR A 232 -2.12 -3.72 6.47
C TYR A 232 -2.89 -4.14 5.22
N VAL A 233 -3.04 -3.21 4.27
CA VAL A 233 -3.93 -3.38 3.11
C VAL A 233 -3.12 -3.37 1.82
N HIS A 234 -3.28 -4.41 1.00
CA HIS A 234 -2.58 -4.55 -0.27
C HIS A 234 -3.21 -3.66 -1.36
N ASP A 235 -2.44 -3.38 -2.42
CA ASP A 235 -2.86 -2.47 -3.51
C ASP A 235 -3.15 -1.04 -3.02
N GLY A 236 -2.25 -0.49 -2.19
CA GLY A 236 -2.37 0.79 -1.49
C GLY A 236 -2.76 1.96 -2.36
N GLN A 237 -2.28 2.00 -3.61
CA GLN A 237 -2.57 3.05 -4.59
C GLN A 237 -4.06 3.18 -4.95
N ASN A 238 -4.87 2.11 -4.73
CA ASN A 238 -6.29 2.07 -5.06
C ASN A 238 -7.20 2.41 -3.87
N LEU A 239 -6.66 2.59 -2.67
CA LEU A 239 -7.48 2.67 -1.45
C LEU A 239 -8.15 4.04 -1.26
N PHE A 240 -7.39 5.12 -1.49
CA PHE A 240 -7.79 6.47 -1.09
C PHE A 240 -7.84 7.48 -2.24
N ASN A 241 -7.15 7.23 -3.36
CA ASN A 241 -7.00 8.18 -4.47
C ASN A 241 -8.18 8.12 -5.43
N PRO A 242 -9.01 9.19 -5.56
CA PRO A 242 -10.12 9.24 -6.52
C PRO A 242 -9.68 9.14 -7.99
N GLY A 243 -8.41 9.47 -8.26
CA GLY A 243 -7.81 9.40 -9.60
C GLY A 243 -7.05 8.10 -9.87
N ALA A 244 -7.20 7.06 -9.03
CA ALA A 244 -6.57 5.77 -9.27
C ALA A 244 -7.03 5.16 -10.61
N PRO A 245 -6.11 4.62 -11.44
CA PRO A 245 -6.42 4.22 -12.82
C PRO A 245 -7.48 3.13 -12.94
N PHE A 246 -7.60 2.28 -11.94
CA PHE A 246 -8.53 1.14 -11.91
C PHE A 246 -9.77 1.39 -11.04
N GLY A 247 -9.91 2.60 -10.50
CA GLY A 247 -10.91 2.95 -9.50
C GLY A 247 -10.34 2.95 -8.09
N TYR A 248 -11.15 3.34 -7.09
CA TYR A 248 -10.70 3.40 -5.71
C TYR A 248 -11.76 2.90 -4.71
N TRP A 249 -11.30 2.44 -3.56
CA TRP A 249 -12.15 1.82 -2.55
C TRP A 249 -12.87 2.82 -1.66
N LYS A 250 -12.53 4.08 -1.71
CA LYS A 250 -13.05 5.11 -0.78
C LYS A 250 -12.85 4.71 0.69
N LEU A 251 -11.74 4.04 0.97
CA LEU A 251 -11.56 3.34 2.23
C LEU A 251 -11.70 4.26 3.43
N GLN A 252 -11.27 5.54 3.30
CA GLN A 252 -11.43 6.57 4.33
C GLN A 252 -12.89 6.84 4.74
N GLU A 253 -13.88 6.48 3.91
CA GLU A 253 -15.31 6.63 4.22
C GLU A 253 -15.85 5.47 5.08
N SER A 254 -15.12 4.34 5.14
CA SER A 254 -15.53 3.11 5.81
C SER A 254 -14.71 2.79 7.06
N VAL A 255 -13.64 3.56 7.35
CA VAL A 255 -12.73 3.29 8.47
C VAL A 255 -13.43 3.51 9.81
N PRO A 256 -13.52 2.48 10.67
CA PRO A 256 -13.94 2.66 12.05
C PRO A 256 -13.01 3.62 12.82
N PRO A 257 -13.51 4.34 13.83
CA PRO A 257 -12.66 5.09 14.74
C PRO A 257 -11.55 4.22 15.35
N GLU A 258 -10.43 4.81 15.69
CA GLU A 258 -9.32 4.13 16.37
C GLU A 258 -8.65 3.00 15.54
N MET A 259 -8.68 3.12 14.21
CA MET A 259 -8.00 2.19 13.29
C MET A 259 -6.95 2.93 12.45
N LEU A 260 -5.72 2.43 12.50
CA LEU A 260 -4.64 2.80 11.58
C LEU A 260 -4.74 1.89 10.35
N LEU A 261 -4.74 2.47 9.14
CA LEU A 261 -4.61 1.68 7.91
C LEU A 261 -3.26 1.94 7.26
N VAL A 262 -2.59 0.88 6.85
CA VAL A 262 -1.32 0.93 6.13
C VAL A 262 -1.53 0.30 4.75
N GLY A 263 -1.84 1.13 3.76
CA GLY A 263 -1.93 0.71 2.37
C GLY A 263 -0.54 0.53 1.78
N ILE A 264 -0.29 -0.63 1.18
CA ILE A 264 0.99 -1.02 0.59
C ILE A 264 0.81 -1.03 -0.92
N ASP A 265 1.46 -0.07 -1.62
CA ASP A 265 1.37 0.01 -3.07
C ASP A 265 1.98 -1.25 -3.70
N ASN A 266 1.36 -1.78 -4.75
CA ASN A 266 1.95 -2.87 -5.51
C ASN A 266 3.00 -2.34 -6.51
N THR A 267 3.80 -3.26 -7.02
CA THR A 267 4.76 -3.03 -8.09
C THR A 267 4.32 -3.72 -9.39
N SER A 268 5.10 -3.61 -10.44
CA SER A 268 4.88 -4.37 -11.68
C SER A 268 4.98 -5.88 -11.48
N ALA A 269 5.61 -6.33 -10.40
CA ALA A 269 5.73 -7.74 -10.02
C ALA A 269 4.57 -8.26 -9.15
N ARG A 270 3.44 -7.55 -9.08
CA ARG A 270 2.27 -7.89 -8.22
C ARG A 270 1.86 -9.35 -8.31
N MET A 271 1.86 -9.93 -9.51
CA MET A 271 1.44 -11.33 -9.68
C MET A 271 2.44 -12.30 -9.06
N ASP A 272 3.73 -12.02 -9.17
CA ASP A 272 4.77 -12.82 -8.51
C ASP A 272 4.71 -12.67 -6.99
N GLU A 273 4.60 -11.42 -6.52
CA GLU A 273 4.68 -11.06 -5.11
C GLU A 273 3.44 -11.47 -4.29
N TYR A 274 2.25 -11.59 -4.91
CA TYR A 274 1.00 -11.88 -4.20
C TYR A 274 0.59 -13.36 -4.25
N THR A 275 1.37 -14.21 -4.90
CA THR A 275 1.04 -15.62 -5.08
C THR A 275 2.08 -16.54 -4.44
N HIS A 276 1.60 -17.59 -3.79
CA HIS A 276 2.43 -18.48 -2.96
C HIS A 276 3.10 -19.62 -3.75
N VAL A 277 2.61 -19.89 -4.94
CA VAL A 277 3.16 -20.87 -5.87
C VAL A 277 3.18 -20.30 -7.28
N VAL A 278 3.98 -20.90 -8.15
CA VAL A 278 3.98 -20.59 -9.58
C VAL A 278 2.72 -21.19 -10.22
N ASP A 279 2.13 -20.46 -11.19
CA ASP A 279 1.07 -20.96 -12.08
C ASP A 279 1.34 -20.56 -13.53
N ASP A 280 0.58 -21.07 -14.49
CA ASP A 280 0.69 -20.73 -15.92
C ASP A 280 -0.66 -20.18 -16.42
N LEU A 281 -0.68 -18.91 -16.79
CA LEU A 281 -1.86 -18.23 -17.32
C LEU A 281 -1.97 -18.34 -18.86
N GLY A 282 -1.12 -19.16 -19.50
CA GLY A 282 -1.05 -19.37 -20.92
C GLY A 282 0.07 -18.62 -21.64
N ASP A 283 0.73 -17.68 -20.95
CA ASP A 283 1.87 -16.91 -21.46
C ASP A 283 3.21 -17.32 -20.80
N GLY A 284 3.20 -18.34 -19.95
CA GLY A 284 4.33 -18.90 -19.21
C GLY A 284 4.16 -18.81 -17.69
N ASP A 285 5.13 -19.41 -17.00
CA ASP A 285 5.15 -19.53 -15.55
C ASP A 285 5.28 -18.15 -14.89
N ILE A 286 4.42 -17.85 -13.90
CA ILE A 286 4.42 -16.61 -13.12
C ILE A 286 4.03 -16.90 -11.67
N GLY A 287 4.52 -16.10 -10.71
CA GLY A 287 4.13 -16.23 -9.31
C GLY A 287 5.19 -16.84 -8.40
N GLY A 288 4.82 -17.12 -7.15
CA GLY A 288 5.60 -17.87 -6.18
C GLY A 288 6.53 -17.05 -5.29
N GLN A 289 6.33 -15.70 -5.16
CA GLN A 289 7.15 -14.84 -4.30
C GLN A 289 6.41 -14.31 -3.06
N ALA A 290 5.23 -14.83 -2.74
CA ALA A 290 4.44 -14.32 -1.62
C ALA A 290 5.16 -14.44 -0.27
N GLU A 291 6.05 -15.42 -0.06
CA GLU A 291 6.86 -15.51 1.15
C GLU A 291 7.83 -14.33 1.28
N VAL A 292 8.48 -13.91 0.17
CA VAL A 292 9.39 -12.75 0.17
C VAL A 292 8.61 -11.45 0.43
N TYR A 293 7.41 -11.34 -0.16
CA TYR A 293 6.54 -10.20 0.09
C TYR A 293 6.00 -10.19 1.54
N ALA A 294 5.63 -11.34 2.09
CA ALA A 294 5.21 -11.47 3.47
C ALA A 294 6.32 -11.05 4.45
N ASP A 295 7.56 -11.45 4.16
CA ASP A 295 8.74 -11.01 4.92
C ASP A 295 8.91 -9.48 4.88
N LEU A 296 8.72 -8.83 3.72
CA LEU A 296 8.73 -7.38 3.62
C LEU A 296 7.65 -6.75 4.53
N VAL A 297 6.43 -7.25 4.47
CA VAL A 297 5.31 -6.70 5.26
C VAL A 297 5.57 -6.85 6.75
N ASP A 298 5.97 -8.05 7.20
CA ASP A 298 6.08 -8.38 8.63
C ASP A 298 7.39 -7.90 9.26
N THR A 299 8.51 -7.89 8.51
CA THR A 299 9.85 -7.62 9.09
C THR A 299 10.39 -6.23 8.76
N VAL A 300 9.82 -5.52 7.78
CA VAL A 300 10.26 -4.18 7.38
C VAL A 300 9.15 -3.15 7.57
N ILE A 301 8.00 -3.34 6.90
CA ILE A 301 6.92 -2.34 6.90
C ILE A 301 6.30 -2.23 8.29
N ARG A 302 5.86 -3.34 8.86
CA ARG A 302 5.21 -3.35 10.17
C ARG A 302 6.10 -2.76 11.29
N PRO A 303 7.35 -3.16 11.50
CA PRO A 303 8.21 -2.56 12.52
C PRO A 303 8.47 -1.07 12.30
N ARG A 304 8.54 -0.63 11.04
CA ARG A 304 8.70 0.79 10.72
C ARG A 304 7.45 1.60 11.10
N MET A 305 6.26 1.08 10.81
CA MET A 305 4.99 1.72 11.19
C MET A 305 4.79 1.73 12.72
N GLU A 306 5.10 0.62 13.37
CA GLU A 306 5.06 0.51 14.84
C GLU A 306 6.03 1.49 15.53
N ALA A 307 7.21 1.70 14.96
CA ALA A 307 8.18 2.67 15.48
C ALA A 307 7.70 4.13 15.40
N VAL A 308 6.88 4.46 14.38
CA VAL A 308 6.39 5.83 14.13
C VAL A 308 5.07 6.11 14.82
N TYR A 309 4.11 5.19 14.69
CA TYR A 309 2.73 5.39 15.15
C TYR A 309 2.44 4.69 16.48
N GLY A 310 3.26 3.71 16.88
CA GLY A 310 3.03 2.84 18.01
C GLY A 310 2.47 1.47 17.61
N GLU A 311 2.52 0.52 18.55
CA GLU A 311 2.01 -0.84 18.37
C GLU A 311 0.47 -0.87 18.56
N ALA A 312 -0.23 -1.64 17.73
CA ALA A 312 -1.64 -1.93 17.90
C ALA A 312 -1.85 -3.22 18.69
N PRO A 313 -2.82 -3.27 19.63
CA PRO A 313 -3.23 -4.51 20.28
C PRO A 313 -3.78 -5.55 19.30
N VAL A 314 -4.46 -5.13 18.21
CA VAL A 314 -5.05 -5.99 17.19
C VAL A 314 -4.49 -5.64 15.83
N VAL A 315 -3.97 -6.64 15.12
CA VAL A 315 -3.31 -6.45 13.81
C VAL A 315 -3.94 -7.38 12.78
N GLY A 316 -4.27 -6.83 11.61
CA GLY A 316 -4.81 -7.61 10.49
C GLY A 316 -4.12 -7.31 9.17
N THR A 317 -4.43 -8.15 8.19
CA THR A 317 -4.02 -7.98 6.80
C THR A 317 -5.24 -8.09 5.89
N MET A 318 -5.31 -7.29 4.81
CA MET A 318 -6.48 -7.21 3.95
C MET A 318 -6.10 -6.97 2.49
N GLY A 319 -6.88 -7.54 1.58
CA GLY A 319 -6.79 -7.20 0.16
C GLY A 319 -7.90 -7.82 -0.67
N SER A 320 -7.93 -7.53 -1.96
CA SER A 320 -8.86 -8.14 -2.92
C SER A 320 -8.14 -8.97 -3.97
N SER A 321 -8.86 -9.94 -4.55
CA SER A 321 -8.28 -10.78 -5.60
C SER A 321 -6.99 -11.47 -5.14
N LEU A 322 -5.88 -11.32 -5.85
CA LEU A 322 -4.56 -11.77 -5.37
C LEU A 322 -4.14 -11.12 -4.04
N GLY A 323 -4.60 -9.87 -3.76
CA GLY A 323 -4.40 -9.23 -2.45
C GLY A 323 -5.13 -9.97 -1.32
N GLY A 324 -6.28 -10.56 -1.58
CA GLY A 324 -7.00 -11.44 -0.66
C GLY A 324 -6.26 -12.76 -0.44
N LEU A 325 -5.72 -13.35 -1.49
CA LEU A 325 -4.88 -14.54 -1.42
C LEU A 325 -3.65 -14.29 -0.54
N VAL A 326 -2.87 -13.24 -0.83
CA VAL A 326 -1.65 -12.96 -0.05
C VAL A 326 -1.94 -12.60 1.39
N SER A 327 -3.12 -12.02 1.70
CA SER A 327 -3.55 -11.79 3.09
C SER A 327 -3.64 -13.11 3.87
N LEU A 328 -4.21 -14.16 3.29
CA LEU A 328 -4.26 -15.49 3.90
C LEU A 328 -2.86 -16.11 4.02
N VAL A 329 -2.01 -15.91 3.02
CA VAL A 329 -0.62 -16.41 3.04
C VAL A 329 0.19 -15.74 4.16
N ILE A 330 0.09 -14.42 4.31
CA ILE A 330 0.81 -13.68 5.38
C ILE A 330 0.37 -14.18 6.77
N ALA A 331 -0.94 -14.30 6.99
CA ALA A 331 -1.45 -14.79 8.27
C ALA A 331 -1.06 -16.25 8.53
N ASP A 332 -1.01 -17.10 7.51
CA ASP A 332 -0.55 -18.51 7.64
C ASP A 332 0.94 -18.60 7.95
N LEU A 333 1.77 -17.74 7.39
CA LEU A 333 3.21 -17.68 7.66
C LEU A 333 3.55 -17.11 9.05
N TYR A 334 2.76 -16.15 9.52
CA TYR A 334 2.95 -15.46 10.80
C TYR A 334 1.72 -15.56 11.72
N PRO A 335 1.25 -16.78 12.06
CA PRO A 335 -0.07 -17.00 12.68
C PRO A 335 -0.22 -16.40 14.09
N ASP A 336 0.88 -16.11 14.79
CA ASP A 336 0.89 -15.49 16.11
C ASP A 336 1.06 -13.95 16.05
N ARG A 337 1.11 -13.39 14.84
CA ARG A 337 1.39 -11.95 14.63
C ARG A 337 0.23 -11.19 14.00
N TYR A 338 -0.72 -11.91 13.42
CA TYR A 338 -1.92 -11.33 12.83
C TYR A 338 -3.15 -11.95 13.47
N ASP A 339 -4.08 -11.11 13.91
CA ASP A 339 -5.32 -11.51 14.55
C ASP A 339 -6.42 -11.84 13.52
N MET A 340 -6.33 -11.26 12.32
CA MET A 340 -7.29 -11.51 11.23
C MET A 340 -6.66 -11.38 9.84
N ALA A 341 -7.05 -12.30 8.94
CA ALA A 341 -6.87 -12.17 7.51
C ALA A 341 -8.21 -11.84 6.84
N VAL A 342 -8.23 -10.78 6.01
CA VAL A 342 -9.43 -10.31 5.31
C VAL A 342 -9.22 -10.46 3.81
N SER A 343 -10.06 -11.26 3.17
CA SER A 343 -10.04 -11.51 1.73
C SER A 343 -11.33 -11.07 1.06
N LEU A 344 -11.24 -10.10 0.16
CA LEU A 344 -12.34 -9.64 -0.67
C LEU A 344 -12.19 -10.25 -2.07
N SER A 345 -13.11 -11.13 -2.46
CA SER A 345 -13.09 -11.83 -3.77
C SER A 345 -11.72 -12.44 -4.08
N GLY A 346 -11.09 -13.10 -3.09
CA GLY A 346 -9.74 -13.62 -3.21
C GLY A 346 -9.62 -14.71 -4.29
N THR A 347 -8.49 -14.77 -4.98
CA THR A 347 -8.17 -15.76 -6.02
C THR A 347 -7.64 -17.04 -5.37
N MET A 348 -8.54 -17.87 -4.85
CA MET A 348 -8.19 -19.04 -4.03
C MET A 348 -7.77 -20.25 -4.85
N GLY A 349 -8.11 -20.27 -6.13
CA GLY A 349 -7.73 -21.32 -7.10
C GLY A 349 -6.34 -21.12 -7.71
N TRP A 350 -5.57 -20.10 -7.31
CA TRP A 350 -4.21 -19.92 -7.80
C TRP A 350 -3.34 -21.15 -7.47
N GLY A 351 -2.67 -21.67 -8.47
CA GLY A 351 -1.90 -22.91 -8.45
C GLY A 351 -2.51 -24.00 -9.32
N SER A 352 -3.82 -23.94 -9.61
CA SER A 352 -4.54 -24.90 -10.43
C SER A 352 -5.06 -24.34 -11.76
N ILE A 353 -4.75 -23.09 -12.12
CA ILE A 353 -5.25 -22.45 -13.34
C ILE A 353 -4.64 -23.07 -14.60
N GLY A 354 -3.34 -23.27 -14.64
CA GLY A 354 -2.63 -23.89 -15.76
C GLY A 354 -1.61 -24.94 -15.35
N LEU A 355 -1.24 -24.94 -14.08
CA LEU A 355 -0.41 -25.96 -13.45
C LEU A 355 -1.25 -26.72 -12.42
N ASN A 356 -0.67 -27.74 -11.82
CA ASN A 356 -1.29 -28.47 -10.71
C ASN A 356 -0.38 -28.37 -9.49
N ASN A 357 -0.26 -27.14 -8.95
CA ASN A 357 0.45 -26.80 -7.74
C ASN A 357 -0.53 -26.65 -6.59
N GLU A 358 -0.04 -26.64 -5.35
CA GLU A 358 -0.86 -26.51 -4.15
C GLU A 358 -1.63 -25.17 -4.14
N THR A 359 -2.95 -25.22 -4.09
CA THR A 359 -3.79 -24.04 -3.88
C THR A 359 -3.87 -23.67 -2.40
N ILE A 360 -4.33 -22.43 -2.10
CA ILE A 360 -4.56 -22.03 -0.71
C ILE A 360 -5.68 -22.87 -0.07
N ILE A 361 -6.66 -23.33 -0.85
CA ILE A 361 -7.75 -24.22 -0.42
C ILE A 361 -7.17 -25.53 0.11
N GLU A 362 -6.30 -26.18 -0.66
CA GLU A 362 -5.65 -27.45 -0.27
C GLU A 362 -4.72 -27.27 0.94
N ARG A 363 -4.02 -26.13 1.00
CA ARG A 363 -3.14 -25.78 2.13
C ARG A 363 -3.92 -25.70 3.43
N TYR A 364 -5.08 -25.02 3.46
CA TYR A 364 -5.92 -24.94 4.65
C TYR A 364 -6.63 -26.26 4.97
N ALA A 365 -7.01 -27.06 3.98
CA ALA A 365 -7.56 -28.39 4.17
C ALA A 365 -6.58 -29.33 4.90
N THR A 366 -5.28 -29.23 4.59
CA THR A 366 -4.25 -30.12 5.15
C THR A 366 -3.71 -29.62 6.49
N ALA A 367 -3.59 -28.34 6.67
CA ALA A 367 -2.89 -27.75 7.79
C ALA A 367 -3.76 -27.58 9.05
N GLY A 368 -5.09 -27.56 8.92
CA GLY A 368 -6.04 -27.33 10.01
C GLY A 368 -6.08 -25.91 10.52
N LYS A 369 -6.89 -25.68 11.57
CA LYS A 369 -7.15 -24.35 12.12
C LYS A 369 -5.88 -23.65 12.65
N ARG A 370 -5.77 -22.37 12.35
CA ARG A 370 -4.77 -21.42 12.88
C ARG A 370 -5.37 -20.53 13.96
N PRO A 371 -4.58 -19.84 14.80
CA PRO A 371 -5.07 -19.02 15.90
C PRO A 371 -5.59 -17.63 15.50
N PHE A 372 -5.79 -17.34 14.22
CA PHE A 372 -6.32 -16.07 13.73
C PHE A 372 -7.72 -16.22 13.13
N ALA A 373 -8.45 -15.12 13.08
CA ALA A 373 -9.75 -15.03 12.45
C ALA A 373 -9.65 -14.82 10.93
N ILE A 374 -10.67 -15.18 10.19
CA ILE A 374 -10.74 -15.02 8.74
C ILE A 374 -12.06 -14.35 8.34
N TYR A 375 -11.96 -13.36 7.47
CA TYR A 375 -13.09 -12.80 6.73
C TYR A 375 -12.93 -13.12 5.25
N LEU A 376 -13.97 -13.71 4.66
CA LEU A 376 -14.07 -13.95 3.23
C LEU A 376 -15.28 -13.21 2.68
N ASP A 377 -15.17 -12.67 1.47
CA ASP A 377 -16.33 -12.27 0.69
C ASP A 377 -16.17 -12.63 -0.78
N SER A 378 -17.29 -12.61 -1.49
CA SER A 378 -17.32 -12.67 -2.94
C SER A 378 -18.57 -12.01 -3.51
N GLY A 379 -18.47 -11.58 -4.76
CA GLY A 379 -19.62 -11.28 -5.60
C GLY A 379 -20.01 -12.49 -6.44
N GLY A 380 -20.51 -12.23 -7.65
CA GLY A 380 -20.81 -13.29 -8.63
C GLY A 380 -21.94 -14.23 -8.22
N ASP A 381 -22.04 -15.34 -8.95
CA ASP A 381 -23.02 -16.40 -8.73
C ASP A 381 -22.54 -17.72 -9.34
N GLY A 382 -23.07 -18.84 -8.85
CA GLY A 382 -22.84 -20.16 -9.46
C GLY A 382 -23.44 -20.31 -10.87
N PRO A 383 -23.41 -21.50 -11.46
CA PRO A 383 -23.10 -22.78 -10.80
C PRO A 383 -21.61 -23.01 -10.58
N CYS A 384 -21.23 -23.62 -9.47
CA CYS A 384 -19.87 -24.06 -9.19
C CYS A 384 -19.71 -25.51 -9.72
N THR A 385 -18.67 -25.74 -10.48
CA THR A 385 -18.36 -27.06 -11.04
C THR A 385 -16.85 -27.19 -11.18
N ASP A 386 -16.32 -28.29 -10.71
CA ASP A 386 -14.96 -28.73 -11.01
C ASP A 386 -14.97 -29.37 -12.43
N SER A 387 -14.69 -28.57 -13.46
CA SER A 387 -14.88 -28.99 -14.86
C SER A 387 -13.67 -29.75 -15.43
N ASP A 388 -12.48 -29.56 -14.89
CA ASP A 388 -11.25 -30.24 -15.27
C ASP A 388 -10.83 -31.37 -14.31
N MET A 389 -11.55 -31.49 -13.19
CA MET A 389 -11.37 -32.53 -12.17
C MET A 389 -10.03 -32.40 -11.41
N ASP A 390 -9.63 -31.18 -11.13
CA ASP A 390 -8.44 -30.90 -10.32
C ASP A 390 -8.74 -30.78 -8.82
N GLY A 391 -10.00 -30.72 -8.44
CA GLY A 391 -10.50 -30.62 -7.06
C GLY A 391 -10.84 -29.20 -6.62
N ILE A 392 -10.71 -28.22 -7.50
CA ILE A 392 -11.05 -26.83 -7.27
C ILE A 392 -12.32 -26.48 -8.09
N ASP A 393 -13.25 -25.82 -7.45
CA ASP A 393 -14.48 -25.39 -8.12
C ASP A 393 -14.20 -24.19 -9.04
N ASP A 394 -14.47 -24.36 -10.33
CA ASP A 394 -14.35 -23.32 -11.35
C ASP A 394 -15.39 -22.21 -11.22
N ASP A 395 -14.97 -20.99 -11.38
CA ASP A 395 -15.87 -19.84 -11.51
C ASP A 395 -16.40 -19.67 -12.93
N SER A 396 -17.61 -19.13 -13.02
CA SER A 396 -18.12 -18.62 -14.28
C SER A 396 -17.31 -17.36 -14.69
N PRO A 397 -17.25 -16.97 -15.98
CA PRO A 397 -16.54 -15.76 -16.39
C PRO A 397 -16.99 -14.45 -15.72
N ALA A 398 -18.11 -14.46 -15.00
CA ALA A 398 -18.61 -13.34 -14.21
C ALA A 398 -18.71 -13.68 -12.71
N GLY A 399 -17.97 -14.70 -12.28
CA GLY A 399 -18.15 -15.33 -10.96
C GLY A 399 -17.58 -14.56 -9.78
N ASP A 400 -16.76 -13.54 -9.99
CA ASP A 400 -16.10 -12.76 -8.93
C ASP A 400 -15.43 -13.66 -7.87
N ASN A 401 -14.80 -14.76 -8.32
CA ASN A 401 -14.16 -15.80 -7.50
C ASN A 401 -15.11 -16.44 -6.47
N TYR A 402 -16.41 -16.50 -6.80
CA TYR A 402 -17.44 -17.00 -5.90
C TYR A 402 -17.24 -18.47 -5.51
N CYS A 403 -17.00 -19.33 -6.50
CA CYS A 403 -16.98 -20.78 -6.29
C CYS A 403 -15.78 -21.20 -5.44
N GLU A 404 -14.61 -20.73 -5.74
CA GLU A 404 -13.40 -21.01 -4.97
C GLU A 404 -13.45 -20.42 -3.54
N ASN A 405 -14.06 -19.22 -3.34
CA ASN A 405 -14.28 -18.68 -2.00
C ASN A 405 -15.34 -19.45 -1.21
N ALA A 406 -16.41 -19.93 -1.86
CA ALA A 406 -17.41 -20.80 -1.23
C ALA A 406 -16.82 -22.17 -0.87
N GLN A 407 -15.95 -22.73 -1.71
CA GLN A 407 -15.23 -23.97 -1.41
C GLN A 407 -14.29 -23.79 -0.22
N LEU A 408 -13.50 -22.70 -0.20
CA LEU A 408 -12.61 -22.39 0.94
C LEU A 408 -13.41 -22.22 2.24
N LEU A 409 -14.58 -21.56 2.21
CA LEU A 409 -15.45 -21.45 3.38
C LEU A 409 -15.74 -22.83 3.99
N GLY A 410 -16.16 -23.81 3.17
CA GLY A 410 -16.42 -25.18 3.62
C GLY A 410 -15.18 -25.86 4.21
N VAL A 411 -14.02 -25.67 3.59
CA VAL A 411 -12.73 -26.19 4.09
C VAL A 411 -12.39 -25.60 5.45
N LEU A 412 -12.58 -24.30 5.65
CA LEU A 412 -12.31 -23.63 6.92
C LEU A 412 -13.26 -24.12 8.04
N GLU A 413 -14.55 -24.31 7.74
CA GLU A 413 -15.49 -24.90 8.70
C GLU A 413 -15.09 -26.33 9.10
N ASP A 414 -14.70 -27.16 8.13
CA ASP A 414 -14.23 -28.54 8.37
C ASP A 414 -12.92 -28.56 9.17
N ALA A 415 -12.05 -27.57 8.97
CA ALA A 415 -10.80 -27.40 9.73
C ALA A 415 -11.03 -26.86 11.15
N GLY A 416 -12.24 -26.37 11.46
CA GLY A 416 -12.66 -25.99 12.81
C GLY A 416 -12.82 -24.50 13.07
N TRP A 417 -12.76 -23.62 12.04
CA TRP A 417 -13.24 -22.24 12.18
C TRP A 417 -14.76 -22.23 12.33
N THR A 418 -15.30 -21.22 12.97
CA THR A 418 -16.73 -21.13 13.30
C THR A 418 -17.31 -19.82 12.80
N VAL A 419 -18.27 -19.90 11.87
CA VAL A 419 -18.95 -18.72 11.32
C VAL A 419 -19.60 -17.90 12.43
N GLY A 420 -19.36 -16.60 12.42
CA GLY A 420 -19.83 -15.64 13.43
C GLY A 420 -19.01 -15.63 14.73
N THR A 421 -17.88 -16.32 14.78
CA THR A 421 -16.95 -16.31 15.93
C THR A 421 -15.54 -15.93 15.52
N ASP A 422 -14.94 -16.67 14.58
CA ASP A 422 -13.60 -16.46 14.06
C ASP A 422 -13.54 -16.69 12.54
N LEU A 423 -14.70 -16.82 11.91
CA LEU A 423 -14.90 -16.88 10.47
C LEU A 423 -16.12 -16.03 10.09
N TRP A 424 -15.95 -15.11 9.16
CA TRP A 424 -17.05 -14.34 8.58
C TRP A 424 -17.05 -14.57 7.07
N TYR A 425 -18.25 -14.65 6.52
CA TYR A 425 -18.43 -14.79 5.09
C TYR A 425 -19.58 -13.88 4.61
N ALA A 426 -19.32 -13.09 3.60
CA ALA A 426 -20.32 -12.24 2.96
C ALA A 426 -20.38 -12.56 1.46
N HIS A 427 -21.60 -12.75 0.93
CA HIS A 427 -21.83 -12.93 -0.49
C HIS A 427 -22.77 -11.85 -1.02
N THR A 428 -22.37 -11.20 -2.11
CA THR A 428 -23.20 -10.21 -2.80
C THR A 428 -23.53 -10.72 -4.21
N PRO A 429 -24.66 -11.42 -4.40
CA PRO A 429 -25.02 -12.04 -5.67
C PRO A 429 -24.97 -11.07 -6.84
N GLY A 430 -24.30 -11.47 -7.94
CA GLY A 430 -24.19 -10.69 -9.16
C GLY A 430 -23.27 -9.46 -9.10
N ALA A 431 -22.58 -9.22 -7.98
CA ALA A 431 -21.56 -8.19 -7.92
C ALA A 431 -20.37 -8.61 -8.78
N VAL A 432 -19.74 -7.60 -9.44
CA VAL A 432 -18.65 -7.80 -10.38
C VAL A 432 -17.29 -7.67 -9.71
N HIS A 433 -16.25 -8.24 -10.33
CA HIS A 433 -14.89 -8.21 -9.84
C HIS A 433 -14.20 -6.88 -10.22
N ASN A 434 -14.40 -5.84 -9.41
CA ASN A 434 -13.75 -4.54 -9.60
C ASN A 434 -13.71 -3.70 -8.32
N GLU A 435 -12.95 -2.59 -8.35
CA GLU A 435 -12.73 -1.69 -7.21
C GLU A 435 -14.02 -1.07 -6.66
N ALA A 436 -14.97 -0.72 -7.54
CA ALA A 436 -16.24 -0.14 -7.11
C ALA A 436 -17.10 -1.13 -6.32
N ALA A 437 -17.09 -2.40 -6.69
CA ALA A 437 -17.78 -3.46 -5.94
C ALA A 437 -17.08 -3.75 -4.61
N CYS A 438 -15.74 -3.76 -4.58
CA CYS A 438 -14.98 -3.87 -3.34
C CYS A 438 -15.29 -2.71 -2.38
N ALA A 439 -15.34 -1.47 -2.89
CA ALA A 439 -15.70 -0.29 -2.10
C ALA A 439 -17.07 -0.39 -1.41
N LEU A 440 -18.03 -1.07 -2.03
CA LEU A 440 -19.37 -1.26 -1.46
C LEU A 440 -19.39 -2.34 -0.35
N ARG A 441 -18.47 -3.28 -0.37
CA ARG A 441 -18.42 -4.44 0.53
C ARG A 441 -17.45 -4.29 1.70
N VAL A 442 -16.37 -3.54 1.52
CA VAL A 442 -15.28 -3.42 2.49
C VAL A 442 -15.72 -2.96 3.88
N GLY A 443 -16.79 -2.15 3.98
CA GLY A 443 -17.30 -1.66 5.26
C GLY A 443 -17.74 -2.78 6.22
N GLY A 444 -18.24 -3.89 5.71
CA GLY A 444 -18.55 -5.09 6.51
C GLY A 444 -17.29 -5.69 7.13
N ALA A 445 -16.29 -5.96 6.31
CA ALA A 445 -15.01 -6.50 6.74
C ALA A 445 -14.30 -5.61 7.79
N MET A 446 -14.32 -4.29 7.58
CA MET A 446 -13.74 -3.33 8.52
C MET A 446 -14.44 -3.35 9.88
N ASN A 447 -15.78 -3.51 9.91
CA ASN A 447 -16.54 -3.58 11.14
C ASN A 447 -16.30 -4.91 11.89
N ASP A 448 -16.21 -6.05 11.17
CA ASP A 448 -15.91 -7.34 11.79
C ASP A 448 -14.49 -7.34 12.37
N PHE A 449 -13.50 -6.76 11.67
CA PHE A 449 -12.15 -6.59 12.19
C PHE A 449 -12.11 -5.66 13.43
N ALA A 450 -12.83 -4.56 13.42
CA ALA A 450 -12.93 -3.65 14.58
C ALA A 450 -13.67 -4.27 15.78
N GLY A 451 -14.33 -5.41 15.59
CA GLY A 451 -15.03 -6.15 16.64
C GLY A 451 -14.17 -7.15 17.40
N LEU A 452 -12.89 -7.35 16.98
CA LEU A 452 -11.94 -8.22 17.68
C LEU A 452 -11.34 -7.51 18.89
#